data_c13634b0b1233b6616c2b6f9764891b5
#
_entry.id   c13634b0b1233b6616c2b6f9764891b5
#
_cell.length_a   1.000
_cell.length_b   1.000
_cell.length_c   1.000
_cell.angle_alpha   90.00
_cell.angle_beta   90.00
_cell.angle_gamma   90.00
#
_symmetry.space_group_name_H-M   'P 1'
#
loop_
_entity.id
_entity.type
_entity.pdbx_description
1 polymer ?
#
loop_
_entity_poly.entity_id
_entity_poly.type
_entity_poly.pdbx_seq_one_letter_code
_entity_poly.pdbx_strand_id
1 'polypeptide(L)' 'MTKKTVTVTLVKSVAGTRSDHRATILGLGLKRLNHSRQLEDTPAVRGMINKVAYLLKVG' A
#
# COMPACT_ATOMS: atom_id res chain seq x y z
N MET A 1 -24.19 -4.90 5.43
CA MET A 1 -23.31 -4.93 4.25
C MET A 1 -21.89 -5.22 4.66
N THR A 2 -21.31 -6.22 4.06
CA THR A 2 -19.92 -6.55 4.33
C THR A 2 -19.03 -5.68 3.45
N LYS A 3 -18.12 -4.97 4.08
CA LYS A 3 -17.09 -4.22 3.36
C LYS A 3 -15.94 -5.17 3.09
N LYS A 4 -15.50 -5.21 1.85
CA LYS A 4 -14.31 -5.96 1.50
C LYS A 4 -13.08 -5.20 1.95
N THR A 5 -12.13 -5.92 2.47
CA THR A 5 -10.85 -5.34 2.87
C THR A 5 -9.73 -6.03 2.13
N VAL A 6 -8.63 -5.32 2.01
CA VAL A 6 -7.42 -5.85 1.39
C VAL A 6 -6.26 -5.59 2.35
N THR A 7 -5.43 -6.59 2.54
CA THR A 7 -4.25 -6.47 3.39
C THR A 7 -3.04 -6.24 2.50
N VAL A 8 -2.27 -5.20 2.80
CA VAL A 8 -1.05 -4.89 2.08
C VAL A 8 0.11 -4.90 3.04
N THR A 9 1.23 -5.43 2.60
CA THR A 9 2.46 -5.50 3.38
C THR A 9 3.58 -4.87 2.58
N LEU A 10 4.30 -3.94 3.19
CA LEU A 10 5.45 -3.32 2.55
C LEU A 10 6.61 -4.31 2.58
N VAL A 11 7.00 -4.83 1.41
CA VAL A 11 8.06 -5.85 1.33
C VAL A 11 9.37 -5.29 0.81
N LYS A 12 9.36 -4.08 0.26
CA LYS A 12 10.58 -3.42 -0.20
C LYS A 12 10.69 -2.04 0.42
N SER A 13 11.92 -1.61 0.69
CA SER A 13 12.19 -0.31 1.27
C SER A 13 11.75 0.80 0.31
N VAL A 14 11.19 1.88 0.88
CA VAL A 14 10.85 3.06 0.09
C VAL A 14 12.05 3.94 -0.16
N ALA A 15 13.18 3.65 0.47
CA ALA A 15 14.40 4.39 0.22
C ALA A 15 14.81 4.22 -1.24
N GLY A 16 15.08 5.31 -1.93
CA GLY A 16 15.44 5.28 -3.34
C GLY A 16 14.26 5.24 -4.29
N THR A 17 13.02 5.19 -3.79
CA THR A 17 11.84 5.26 -4.65
C THR A 17 11.50 6.73 -4.94
N ARG A 18 10.66 6.92 -5.95
CA ARG A 18 10.21 8.27 -6.30
C ARG A 18 9.38 8.84 -5.16
N SER A 19 9.42 10.16 -5.03
CA SER A 19 8.73 10.84 -3.94
C SER A 19 7.22 10.65 -4.01
N ASP A 20 6.63 10.59 -5.21
CA ASP A 20 5.21 10.35 -5.36
C ASP A 20 4.83 8.93 -4.91
N HIS A 21 5.68 7.94 -5.16
CA HIS A 21 5.45 6.58 -4.68
C HIS A 21 5.56 6.52 -3.16
N ARG A 22 6.54 7.23 -2.61
CA ARG A 22 6.69 7.30 -1.15
C ARG A 22 5.45 7.93 -0.51
N ALA A 23 4.95 9.00 -1.09
CA ALA A 23 3.74 9.66 -0.60
C ALA A 23 2.54 8.71 -0.66
N THR A 24 2.44 7.90 -1.73
CA THR A 24 1.37 6.92 -1.86
C THR A 24 1.47 5.86 -0.77
N ILE A 25 2.67 5.36 -0.49
CA ILE A 25 2.89 4.38 0.58
C ILE A 25 2.48 4.97 1.93
N LEU A 26 2.86 6.20 2.22
CA LEU A 26 2.47 6.87 3.46
C LEU A 26 0.96 7.07 3.52
N GLY A 27 0.33 7.36 2.39
CA GLY A 27 -1.12 7.49 2.31
C GLY A 27 -1.83 6.18 2.59
N LEU A 28 -1.20 5.06 2.29
CA LEU A 28 -1.72 3.74 2.62
C LEU A 28 -1.51 3.39 4.08
N GLY A 29 -0.73 4.18 4.81
CA GLY A 29 -0.47 3.94 6.23
C GLY A 29 0.74 3.07 6.51
N LEU A 30 1.53 2.77 5.49
CA LEU A 30 2.73 1.94 5.64
C LEU A 30 3.93 2.84 5.86
N LYS A 31 4.65 2.62 6.95
CA LYS A 31 5.75 3.50 7.33
C LYS A 31 7.11 2.82 7.31
N ARG A 32 7.14 1.50 7.36
CA ARG A 32 8.40 0.77 7.43
C ARG A 32 8.28 -0.57 6.74
N LEU A 33 9.42 -1.18 6.48
CA LEU A 33 9.49 -2.49 5.87
C LEU A 33 8.77 -3.53 6.74
N ASN A 34 8.09 -4.44 6.07
CA ASN A 34 7.31 -5.51 6.72
C ASN A 34 6.10 -5.00 7.52
N HIS A 35 5.75 -3.74 7.36
CA HIS A 35 4.55 -3.20 7.99
C HIS A 35 3.34 -3.62 7.16
N SER A 36 2.33 -4.16 7.82
CA SER A 36 1.09 -4.59 7.18
C SER A 36 -0.05 -3.67 7.55
N ARG A 37 -0.98 -3.50 6.64
CA ARG A 37 -2.13 -2.67 6.88
C ARG A 37 -3.34 -3.26 6.19
N GLN A 38 -4.48 -3.24 6.87
CA GLN A 38 -5.74 -3.65 6.29
C GLN A 38 -6.52 -2.41 5.88
N LEU A 39 -6.95 -2.37 4.63
CA LEU A 39 -7.59 -1.20 4.03
C LEU A 39 -8.90 -1.62 3.39
N GLU A 40 -9.81 -0.66 3.25
CA GLU A 40 -11.03 -0.91 2.52
C GLU A 40 -10.73 -1.12 1.03
N ASP A 41 -11.39 -2.10 0.44
CA ASP A 41 -11.23 -2.40 -0.98
C ASP A 41 -12.11 -1.45 -1.79
N THR A 42 -11.60 -0.25 -2.02
CA THR A 42 -12.27 0.77 -2.80
C THR A 42 -11.47 1.05 -4.06
N PRO A 43 -12.10 1.60 -5.12
CA PRO A 43 -11.36 1.96 -6.33
C PRO A 43 -10.20 2.91 -6.06
N ALA A 44 -10.37 3.85 -5.15
CA ALA A 44 -9.29 4.79 -4.80
C ALA A 44 -8.11 4.06 -4.18
N VAL A 45 -8.38 3.17 -3.22
CA VAL A 45 -7.33 2.38 -2.56
C VAL A 45 -6.67 1.44 -3.56
N ARG A 46 -7.46 0.81 -4.43
CA ARG A 46 -6.92 -0.06 -5.48
C ARG A 46 -5.98 0.68 -6.41
N GLY A 47 -6.34 1.90 -6.79
CA GLY A 47 -5.48 2.72 -7.63
C GLY A 47 -4.14 3.01 -6.98
N MET A 48 -4.16 3.35 -5.69
CA MET A 48 -2.95 3.59 -4.92
C MET A 48 -2.09 2.31 -4.83
N ILE A 49 -2.72 1.18 -4.56
CA ILE A 49 -2.03 -0.10 -4.47
C ILE A 49 -1.37 -0.45 -5.80
N ASN A 50 -2.09 -0.30 -6.89
CA ASN A 50 -1.55 -0.61 -8.22
C ASN A 50 -0.33 0.24 -8.56
N LYS A 51 -0.33 1.48 -8.14
CA LYS A 51 0.78 2.39 -8.40
C LYS A 51 2.07 1.92 -7.74
N VAL A 52 1.98 1.31 -6.58
CA VAL A 52 3.14 0.88 -5.81
C VAL A 52 3.14 -0.63 -5.55
N ALA A 53 2.41 -1.39 -6.35
CA ALA A 53 2.28 -2.83 -6.16
C ALA A 53 3.64 -3.54 -6.17
N TYR A 54 4.61 -3.02 -6.92
CA TYR A 54 5.95 -3.61 -6.97
C TYR A 54 6.70 -3.52 -5.64
N LEU A 55 6.21 -2.70 -4.72
CA LEU A 55 6.78 -2.55 -3.39
C LEU A 55 5.99 -3.31 -2.33
N LEU A 56 4.81 -3.81 -2.69
CA LEU A 56 3.87 -4.38 -1.75
C LEU A 56 3.58 -5.83 -2.06
N LYS A 57 3.14 -6.53 -1.02
CA LYS A 57 2.52 -7.83 -1.17
C LYS A 57 1.06 -7.67 -0.76
N VAL A 58 0.16 -8.04 -1.66
CA VAL A 58 -1.28 -7.98 -1.41
C VAL A 58 -1.79 -9.38 -1.13
N GLY A 59 -2.47 -9.51 -0.03
CA GLY A 59 -2.96 -10.85 0.28
C GLY A 59 -3.80 -10.92 1.52
#